data_441c7a1f70954f5f148cb786cdf24cc9
#
_entry.id   441c7a1f70954f5f148cb786cdf24cc9
#
_cell.length_a   1.000
_cell.length_b   1.000
_cell.length_c   1.000
_cell.angle_alpha   90.00
_cell.angle_beta   90.00
_cell.angle_gamma   90.00
#
_symmetry.space_group_name_H-M   'P 1'
#
loop_
_entity.id
_entity.type
_entity.pdbx_description
1 polymer ?
#
loop_
_entity_poly.entity_id
_entity_poly.type
_entity_poly.pdbx_seq_one_letter_code
_entity_poly.pdbx_strand_id
1 'polypeptide(L)'
;MVSSSAPAASALACRLVEGAEELAAHHAVRHQVFVVDQRLFVGNDRDERDLAPETLHAVGVDDGVVVGAVRLYPLAAGFWKGDRLAVLPAARVRHLGAELVRFAVATAGERGGHTMVARIQLPNVRFFEHLGWHADGQASPYHGVMHQPMAIPLTR
;
A
#
# COMPACT_ATOMS: atom_id res chain seq x y z
N MET A 1 -28.19 28.59 -19.97
CA MET A 1 -27.97 27.25 -20.48
C MET A 1 -27.20 26.44 -19.48
N VAL A 2 -27.81 25.46 -18.97
CA VAL A 2 -27.16 24.62 -17.96
C VAL A 2 -26.34 23.60 -18.70
N SER A 3 -25.02 23.69 -18.59
CA SER A 3 -24.20 22.59 -19.04
C SER A 3 -24.41 21.44 -18.05
N SER A 4 -25.15 20.44 -18.48
CA SER A 4 -25.17 19.22 -17.72
C SER A 4 -23.81 18.55 -17.91
N SER A 5 -22.89 18.82 -17.00
CA SER A 5 -21.76 17.93 -16.88
C SER A 5 -22.27 16.61 -16.31
N ALA A 6 -22.10 15.52 -17.04
CA ALA A 6 -22.22 14.21 -16.45
C ALA A 6 -21.39 14.21 -15.16
N PRO A 7 -21.85 13.59 -14.06
CA PRO A 7 -21.01 13.47 -12.88
C PRO A 7 -19.69 12.86 -13.31
N ALA A 8 -18.62 13.56 -13.00
CA ALA A 8 -17.29 13.02 -13.24
C ALA A 8 -17.22 11.64 -12.59
N ALA A 9 -16.72 10.64 -13.32
CA ALA A 9 -16.43 9.35 -12.73
C ALA A 9 -15.57 9.62 -11.49
N SER A 10 -15.85 8.93 -10.37
CA SER A 10 -15.08 9.06 -9.15
C SER A 10 -13.60 8.98 -9.48
N ALA A 11 -12.86 10.02 -9.14
CA ALA A 11 -11.44 10.08 -9.41
C ALA A 11 -10.68 9.30 -8.34
N LEU A 12 -10.08 8.19 -8.74
CA LEU A 12 -9.11 7.48 -7.91
C LEU A 12 -7.73 8.07 -8.18
N ALA A 13 -6.99 8.38 -7.13
CA ALA A 13 -5.64 8.88 -7.24
C ALA A 13 -4.77 8.29 -6.15
N CYS A 14 -3.51 8.01 -6.50
CA CYS A 14 -2.51 7.59 -5.53
C CYS A 14 -1.41 8.63 -5.51
N ARG A 15 -0.98 9.04 -4.32
CA ARG A 15 0.10 10.00 -4.17
C ARG A 15 0.81 9.82 -2.84
N LEU A 16 2.01 10.40 -2.74
CA LEU A 16 2.69 10.51 -1.46
C LEU A 16 1.95 11.50 -0.57
N VAL A 17 1.97 11.23 0.73
CA VAL A 17 1.33 12.07 1.74
C VAL A 17 1.86 13.49 1.69
N GLU A 18 0.97 14.46 1.75
CA GLU A 18 1.27 15.88 1.85
C GLU A 18 0.74 16.42 3.18
N GLY A 19 1.66 16.69 4.11
CA GLY A 19 1.31 17.31 5.39
C GLY A 19 0.78 16.35 6.46
N ALA A 20 0.62 16.89 7.66
CA ALA A 20 0.29 16.10 8.85
C ALA A 20 -1.14 15.55 8.82
N GLU A 21 -2.07 16.29 8.26
CA GLU A 21 -3.47 15.85 8.18
C GLU A 21 -3.62 14.63 7.29
N GLU A 22 -2.96 14.62 6.14
CA GLU A 22 -3.01 13.49 5.22
C GLU A 22 -2.25 12.28 5.77
N LEU A 23 -1.14 12.52 6.49
CA LEU A 23 -0.44 11.45 7.20
C LEU A 23 -1.33 10.82 8.27
N ALA A 24 -2.08 11.62 9.00
CA ALA A 24 -3.04 11.11 9.97
C ALA A 24 -4.13 10.25 9.31
N ALA A 25 -4.62 10.65 8.13
CA ALA A 25 -5.59 9.89 7.36
C ALA A 25 -4.99 8.56 6.88
N HIS A 26 -3.74 8.56 6.44
CA HIS A 26 -3.00 7.34 6.09
C HIS A 26 -2.99 6.35 7.25
N HIS A 27 -2.62 6.83 8.44
CA HIS A 27 -2.59 5.98 9.64
C HIS A 27 -3.99 5.52 10.06
N ALA A 28 -5.02 6.34 9.87
CA ALA A 28 -6.39 5.97 10.21
C ALA A 28 -6.90 4.81 9.37
N VAL A 29 -6.59 4.80 8.06
CA VAL A 29 -6.95 3.68 7.18
C VAL A 29 -6.25 2.39 7.63
N ARG A 30 -4.96 2.46 7.92
CA ARG A 30 -4.20 1.30 8.42
C ARG A 30 -4.78 0.77 9.72
N HIS A 31 -5.11 1.67 10.64
CA HIS A 31 -5.72 1.29 11.92
C HIS A 31 -7.04 0.55 11.72
N GLN A 32 -7.92 1.09 10.88
CA GLN A 32 -9.20 0.46 10.62
C GLN A 32 -9.03 -0.96 10.05
N VAL A 33 -8.14 -1.14 9.09
CA VAL A 33 -7.94 -2.43 8.44
C VAL A 33 -7.19 -3.42 9.33
N PHE A 34 -6.06 -3.02 9.88
CA PHE A 34 -5.14 -3.95 10.56
C PHE A 34 -5.46 -4.16 12.03
N VAL A 35 -5.99 -3.17 12.70
CA VAL A 35 -6.29 -3.26 14.15
C VAL A 35 -7.75 -3.63 14.37
N VAL A 36 -8.68 -2.89 13.75
CA VAL A 36 -10.11 -3.07 13.98
C VAL A 36 -10.66 -4.27 13.20
N ASP A 37 -10.47 -4.32 11.88
CA ASP A 37 -11.07 -5.34 11.03
C ASP A 37 -10.35 -6.68 11.10
N GLN A 38 -9.04 -6.69 10.87
CA GLN A 38 -8.25 -7.93 10.82
C GLN A 38 -7.73 -8.38 12.17
N ARG A 39 -7.64 -7.47 13.15
CA ARG A 39 -7.03 -7.73 14.46
C ARG A 39 -5.63 -8.34 14.35
N LEU A 40 -4.90 -7.97 13.30
CA LEU A 40 -3.54 -8.42 13.08
C LEU A 40 -2.58 -7.78 14.08
N PHE A 41 -2.86 -6.55 14.47
CA PHE A 41 -2.09 -5.80 15.45
C PHE A 41 -2.98 -5.41 16.63
N VAL A 42 -2.40 -5.42 17.83
CA VAL A 42 -3.08 -4.98 19.07
C VAL A 42 -2.69 -3.53 19.34
N GLY A 43 -3.67 -2.67 19.56
CA GLY A 43 -3.45 -1.27 19.88
C GLY A 43 -3.20 -0.38 18.66
N ASN A 44 -2.10 -0.59 17.96
CA ASN A 44 -1.80 0.10 16.71
C ASN A 44 -0.85 -0.74 15.86
N ASP A 45 -0.69 -0.35 14.59
CA ASP A 45 0.16 -1.05 13.63
C ASP A 45 1.46 -0.28 13.32
N ARG A 46 1.75 0.76 14.09
CA ARG A 46 2.92 1.61 13.85
C ARG A 46 4.18 0.96 14.40
N ASP A 47 5.31 1.26 13.78
CA ASP A 47 6.63 0.82 14.21
C ASP A 47 7.67 1.92 13.93
N GLU A 48 8.94 1.62 14.19
CA GLU A 48 10.03 2.59 14.00
C GLU A 48 10.19 3.04 12.55
N ARG A 49 9.75 2.23 11.59
CA ARG A 49 9.79 2.61 10.18
C ARG A 49 8.91 3.82 9.88
N ASP A 50 7.83 3.99 10.62
CA ASP A 50 6.96 5.16 10.43
C ASP A 50 7.64 6.47 10.80
N LEU A 51 8.66 6.43 11.63
CA LEU A 51 9.42 7.61 12.04
C LEU A 51 10.71 7.82 11.25
N ALA A 52 11.12 6.84 10.45
CA ALA A 52 12.34 6.93 9.67
C ALA A 52 12.16 7.90 8.50
N PRO A 53 13.10 8.86 8.31
CA PRO A 53 12.93 9.90 7.27
C PRO A 53 12.90 9.37 5.84
N GLU A 54 13.50 8.21 5.55
CA GLU A 54 13.51 7.61 4.23
C GLU A 54 12.21 6.86 3.89
N THR A 55 11.35 6.63 4.88
CA THR A 55 10.09 5.92 4.67
C THR A 55 9.08 6.83 3.96
N LEU A 56 8.46 6.29 2.93
CA LEU A 56 7.43 6.99 2.16
C LEU A 56 6.06 6.45 2.54
N HIS A 57 5.14 7.35 2.81
CA HIS A 57 3.74 7.05 3.11
C HIS A 57 2.89 7.51 1.94
N ALA A 58 2.15 6.59 1.35
CA ALA A 58 1.27 6.90 0.23
C ALA A 58 -0.19 6.75 0.63
N VAL A 59 -1.04 7.50 -0.02
CA VAL A 59 -2.49 7.43 0.17
C VAL A 59 -3.18 7.13 -1.15
N GLY A 60 -4.28 6.40 -1.06
CA GLY A 60 -5.22 6.23 -2.14
C GLY A 60 -6.46 7.08 -1.84
N VAL A 61 -6.85 7.88 -2.80
CA VAL A 61 -7.90 8.89 -2.63
C VAL A 61 -9.03 8.63 -3.61
N ASP A 62 -10.25 8.65 -3.12
CA ASP A 62 -11.46 8.55 -3.94
C ASP A 62 -12.28 9.81 -3.72
N ASP A 63 -12.40 10.63 -4.77
CA ASP A 63 -13.11 11.92 -4.73
C ASP A 63 -12.68 12.79 -3.54
N GLY A 64 -11.38 12.90 -3.31
CA GLY A 64 -10.82 13.72 -2.25
C GLY A 64 -10.81 13.09 -0.87
N VAL A 65 -11.32 11.88 -0.72
CA VAL A 65 -11.34 11.15 0.56
C VAL A 65 -10.27 10.08 0.57
N VAL A 66 -9.44 10.06 1.60
CA VAL A 66 -8.40 9.03 1.77
C VAL A 66 -9.09 7.73 2.20
N VAL A 67 -8.97 6.70 1.38
CA VAL A 67 -9.59 5.40 1.60
C VAL A 67 -8.61 4.24 1.45
N GLY A 68 -7.35 4.53 1.17
CA GLY A 68 -6.30 3.53 1.06
C GLY A 68 -4.95 4.08 1.49
N ALA A 69 -4.04 3.16 1.83
CA ALA A 69 -2.70 3.49 2.29
C ALA A 69 -1.72 2.40 1.87
N VAL A 70 -0.47 2.78 1.68
CA VAL A 70 0.64 1.83 1.55
C VAL A 70 1.92 2.53 2.01
N ARG A 71 2.82 1.77 2.60
CA ARG A 71 4.11 2.26 3.08
C ARG A 71 5.23 1.59 2.29
N LEU A 72 6.27 2.33 1.96
CA LEU A 72 7.44 1.78 1.27
C LEU A 72 8.72 2.46 1.75
N TYR A 73 9.81 1.71 1.76
CA TYR A 73 11.09 2.22 2.23
C TYR A 73 12.26 1.41 1.70
N PRO A 74 13.46 2.02 1.54
CA PRO A 74 14.64 1.28 1.13
C PRO A 74 15.18 0.42 2.27
N LEU A 75 15.61 -0.79 1.95
CA LEU A 75 16.27 -1.71 2.89
C LEU A 75 17.79 -1.61 2.78
N ALA A 76 18.28 -1.74 1.57
CA ALA A 76 19.70 -1.71 1.24
C ALA A 76 19.82 -1.18 -0.19
N ALA A 77 21.03 -1.05 -0.70
CA ALA A 77 21.27 -0.53 -2.04
C ALA A 77 20.46 -1.31 -3.09
N GLY A 78 19.52 -0.65 -3.74
CA GLY A 78 18.68 -1.23 -4.78
C GLY A 78 17.49 -2.03 -4.29
N PHE A 79 17.38 -2.35 -2.99
CA PHE A 79 16.26 -3.13 -2.45
C PHE A 79 15.30 -2.24 -1.68
N TRP A 80 14.02 -2.34 -2.00
CA TRP A 80 12.92 -1.65 -1.34
C TRP A 80 11.95 -2.65 -0.73
N LYS A 81 11.26 -2.24 0.31
CA LYS A 81 10.18 -3.02 0.90
C LYS A 81 8.89 -2.22 0.85
N GLY A 82 7.81 -2.90 0.46
CA GLY A 82 6.45 -2.39 0.60
C GLY A 82 5.73 -3.15 1.69
N ASP A 83 4.95 -2.44 2.51
CA ASP A 83 4.10 -3.07 3.51
C ASP A 83 2.93 -2.16 3.87
N ARG A 84 2.12 -2.60 4.82
CA ARG A 84 0.96 -1.82 5.31
C ARG A 84 0.02 -1.39 4.20
N LEU A 85 -0.16 -2.23 3.17
CA LEU A 85 -1.20 -1.99 2.17
C LEU A 85 -2.56 -2.19 2.82
N ALA A 86 -3.35 -1.15 2.83
CA ALA A 86 -4.68 -1.17 3.43
C ALA A 86 -5.66 -0.40 2.56
N VAL A 87 -6.83 -0.98 2.32
CA VAL A 87 -7.91 -0.32 1.57
C VAL A 87 -9.19 -0.54 2.35
N LEU A 88 -9.92 0.53 2.61
CA LEU A 88 -11.21 0.43 3.30
C LEU A 88 -12.17 -0.46 2.49
N PRO A 89 -13.01 -1.27 3.15
CA PRO A 89 -13.86 -2.25 2.46
C PRO A 89 -14.69 -1.66 1.31
N ALA A 90 -15.25 -0.47 1.51
CA ALA A 90 -16.09 0.18 0.49
C ALA A 90 -15.31 0.55 -0.77
N ALA A 91 -13.99 0.73 -0.68
CA ALA A 91 -13.15 1.13 -1.81
C ALA A 91 -12.50 -0.07 -2.52
N ARG A 92 -12.59 -1.28 -1.96
CA ARG A 92 -11.94 -2.47 -2.54
C ARG A 92 -12.48 -2.85 -3.91
N VAL A 93 -13.75 -2.61 -4.15
CA VAL A 93 -14.40 -2.92 -5.44
C VAL A 93 -13.94 -2.02 -6.58
N ARG A 94 -13.17 -0.97 -6.29
CA ARG A 94 -12.71 0.00 -7.28
C ARG A 94 -11.27 -0.21 -7.71
N HIS A 95 -10.68 -1.35 -7.37
CA HIS A 95 -9.30 -1.72 -7.73
C HIS A 95 -8.23 -0.77 -7.17
N LEU A 96 -8.54 -0.02 -6.12
CA LEU A 96 -7.59 0.91 -5.51
C LEU A 96 -6.35 0.19 -4.97
N GLY A 97 -6.51 -1.04 -4.46
CA GLY A 97 -5.39 -1.84 -3.99
C GLY A 97 -4.35 -2.07 -5.07
N ALA A 98 -4.78 -2.42 -6.28
CA ALA A 98 -3.89 -2.60 -7.42
C ALA A 98 -3.16 -1.30 -7.78
N GLU A 99 -3.90 -0.18 -7.79
CA GLU A 99 -3.31 1.13 -8.09
C GLU A 99 -2.26 1.54 -7.05
N LEU A 100 -2.52 1.28 -5.77
CA LEU A 100 -1.55 1.56 -4.69
C LEU A 100 -0.29 0.72 -4.84
N VAL A 101 -0.43 -0.57 -5.16
CA VAL A 101 0.73 -1.45 -5.38
C VAL A 101 1.55 -0.94 -6.57
N ARG A 102 0.90 -0.63 -7.69
CA ARG A 102 1.58 -0.09 -8.88
C ARG A 102 2.28 1.24 -8.58
N PHE A 103 1.63 2.11 -7.80
CA PHE A 103 2.21 3.37 -7.40
C PHE A 103 3.47 3.17 -6.56
N ALA A 104 3.43 2.26 -5.59
CA ALA A 104 4.59 1.95 -4.76
C ALA A 104 5.75 1.39 -5.58
N VAL A 105 5.46 0.46 -6.49
CA VAL A 105 6.46 -0.13 -7.40
C VAL A 105 7.10 0.95 -8.29
N ALA A 106 6.29 1.79 -8.91
CA ALA A 106 6.79 2.86 -9.77
C ALA A 106 7.63 3.87 -8.98
N THR A 107 7.18 4.25 -7.79
CA THR A 107 7.89 5.21 -6.95
C THR A 107 9.26 4.67 -6.53
N ALA A 108 9.35 3.42 -6.10
CA ALA A 108 10.62 2.80 -5.73
C ALA A 108 11.58 2.72 -6.92
N GLY A 109 11.07 2.37 -8.10
CA GLY A 109 11.85 2.32 -9.34
C GLY A 109 12.41 3.68 -9.72
N GLU A 110 11.59 4.73 -9.65
CA GLU A 110 12.00 6.11 -9.93
C GLU A 110 13.09 6.62 -8.99
N ARG A 111 13.14 6.06 -7.79
CA ARG A 111 14.15 6.40 -6.78
C ARG A 111 15.37 5.49 -6.81
N GLY A 112 15.55 4.76 -7.90
CA GLY A 112 16.75 3.94 -8.13
C GLY A 112 16.68 2.53 -7.59
N GLY A 113 15.50 2.07 -7.16
CA GLY A 113 15.33 0.70 -6.72
C GLY A 113 15.45 -0.31 -7.86
N HIS A 114 15.97 -1.49 -7.55
CA HIS A 114 16.08 -2.61 -8.49
C HIS A 114 15.01 -3.65 -8.23
N THR A 115 14.70 -3.90 -6.96
CA THR A 115 13.77 -4.95 -6.54
C THR A 115 12.95 -4.44 -5.35
N MET A 116 11.67 -4.74 -5.36
CA MET A 116 10.82 -4.53 -4.21
C MET A 116 10.40 -5.88 -3.64
N VAL A 117 10.45 -6.01 -2.32
CA VAL A 117 10.01 -7.20 -1.61
C VAL A 117 8.83 -6.84 -0.70
N ALA A 118 8.02 -7.83 -0.40
CA ALA A 118 6.89 -7.67 0.51
C ALA A 118 6.50 -9.03 1.07
N ARG A 119 5.84 -9.03 2.24
CA ARG A 119 5.24 -10.24 2.80
C ARG A 119 3.73 -10.15 2.59
N ILE A 120 3.18 -11.13 1.90
CA ILE A 120 1.81 -11.09 1.43
C ILE A 120 0.99 -12.16 2.14
N GLN A 121 -0.13 -11.77 2.73
CA GLN A 121 -1.08 -12.72 3.31
C GLN A 121 -1.52 -13.72 2.24
N LEU A 122 -1.56 -15.01 2.58
CA LEU A 122 -1.79 -16.06 1.59
C LEU A 122 -3.00 -15.83 0.66
N PRO A 123 -4.15 -15.35 1.17
CA PRO A 123 -5.30 -15.10 0.28
C PRO A 123 -5.05 -14.06 -0.81
N ASN A 124 -4.02 -13.23 -0.67
CA ASN A 124 -3.71 -12.15 -1.60
C ASN A 124 -2.59 -12.50 -2.58
N VAL A 125 -2.00 -13.70 -2.50
CA VAL A 125 -0.87 -14.08 -3.35
C VAL A 125 -1.23 -14.00 -4.83
N ARG A 126 -2.38 -14.53 -5.23
CA ARG A 126 -2.83 -14.48 -6.63
C ARG A 126 -2.98 -13.07 -7.15
N PHE A 127 -3.51 -12.19 -6.33
CA PHE A 127 -3.65 -10.77 -6.67
C PHE A 127 -2.29 -10.17 -6.99
N PHE A 128 -1.28 -10.42 -6.16
CA PHE A 128 0.08 -9.92 -6.41
C PHE A 128 0.73 -10.59 -7.62
N GLU A 129 0.50 -11.87 -7.84
CA GLU A 129 0.99 -12.54 -9.05
C GLU A 129 0.46 -11.89 -10.33
N HIS A 130 -0.82 -11.52 -10.34
CA HIS A 130 -1.41 -10.79 -11.48
C HIS A 130 -0.77 -9.42 -11.70
N LEU A 131 -0.17 -8.83 -10.67
CA LEU A 131 0.53 -7.56 -10.77
C LEU A 131 2.02 -7.72 -11.12
N GLY A 132 2.47 -8.95 -11.38
CA GLY A 132 3.84 -9.21 -11.80
C GLY A 132 4.79 -9.64 -10.68
N TRP A 133 4.27 -9.83 -9.48
CA TRP A 133 5.07 -10.32 -8.35
C TRP A 133 5.24 -11.84 -8.41
N HIS A 134 6.35 -12.34 -7.86
CA HIS A 134 6.63 -13.76 -7.77
C HIS A 134 7.04 -14.15 -6.35
N ALA A 135 6.81 -15.41 -6.00
CA ALA A 135 7.20 -15.94 -4.71
C ALA A 135 8.73 -15.89 -4.55
N ASP A 136 9.19 -15.49 -3.37
CA ASP A 136 10.60 -15.29 -3.05
C ASP A 136 10.89 -15.86 -1.66
N GLY A 137 10.84 -17.17 -1.55
CA GLY A 137 11.11 -17.87 -0.31
C GLY A 137 9.89 -18.61 0.22
N GLN A 138 10.04 -19.13 1.42
CA GLN A 138 9.03 -19.95 2.07
C GLN A 138 8.05 -19.12 2.87
N ALA A 139 6.77 -19.50 2.81
CA ALA A 139 5.75 -18.87 3.63
C ALA A 139 6.04 -19.10 5.12
N SER A 140 5.76 -18.09 5.94
CA SER A 140 5.98 -18.13 7.38
C SER A 140 4.96 -17.27 8.11
N PRO A 141 4.75 -17.50 9.43
CA PRO A 141 3.85 -16.67 10.21
C PRO A 141 4.41 -15.26 10.44
N TYR A 142 3.53 -14.27 10.39
CA TYR A 142 3.80 -12.89 10.78
C TYR A 142 2.57 -12.42 11.57
N HIS A 143 2.76 -12.09 12.84
CA HIS A 143 1.66 -11.80 13.77
C HIS A 143 0.56 -12.88 13.75
N GLY A 144 0.99 -14.15 13.72
CA GLY A 144 0.07 -15.29 13.76
C GLY A 144 -0.64 -15.61 12.45
N VAL A 145 -0.38 -14.87 11.38
CA VAL A 145 -0.99 -15.05 10.06
C VAL A 145 0.08 -15.46 9.06
N MET A 146 -0.19 -16.50 8.27
CA MET A 146 0.76 -16.96 7.26
C MET A 146 0.92 -15.93 6.14
N HIS A 147 2.17 -15.62 5.83
CA HIS A 147 2.55 -14.70 4.78
C HIS A 147 3.52 -15.36 3.82
N GLN A 148 3.39 -15.05 2.54
CA GLN A 148 4.30 -15.47 1.48
C GLN A 148 5.24 -14.31 1.15
N PRO A 149 6.58 -14.48 1.28
CA PRO A 149 7.51 -13.49 0.75
C PRO A 149 7.37 -13.43 -0.77
N MET A 150 7.28 -12.22 -1.30
CA MET A 150 7.18 -12.01 -2.74
C MET A 150 8.08 -10.87 -3.16
N ALA A 151 8.45 -10.86 -4.43
CA ALA A 151 9.33 -9.84 -5.00
C ALA A 151 8.89 -9.46 -6.41
N ILE A 152 9.24 -8.23 -6.81
CA ILE A 152 9.01 -7.73 -8.16
C ILE A 152 10.25 -6.93 -8.61
N PRO A 153 10.73 -7.14 -9.85
CA PRO A 153 11.78 -6.30 -10.39
C PRO A 153 11.22 -4.89 -10.64
N LEU A 154 12.06 -3.89 -10.37
CA LEU A 154 11.68 -2.48 -10.56
C LEU A 154 12.28 -1.95 -11.84
N THR A 155 11.54 -1.07 -12.51
CA THR A 155 11.98 -0.36 -13.70
C THR A 155 11.90 1.14 -13.46
N ARG A 156 12.77 1.89 -14.14
CA ARG A 156 12.72 3.36 -14.08
C ARG A 156 11.69 3.91 -15.06
#